data_4ab694978e1be53235e93c8ad7312e67
#
_entry.id   4ab694978e1be53235e93c8ad7312e67
#
_cell.length_a   1.000
_cell.length_b   1.000
_cell.length_c   1.000
_cell.angle_alpha   90.00
_cell.angle_beta   90.00
_cell.angle_gamma   90.00
#
_symmetry.space_group_name_H-M   'P 1'
#
loop_
_entity.id
_entity.type
_entity.pdbx_description
1 polymer ?
#
loop_
_entity_poly.entity_id
_entity_poly.type
_entity_poly.pdbx_seq_one_letter_code
_entity_poly.pdbx_strand_id
1 'polypeptide(L)'
;MSKKITRRDLTGKEILDILREHKDALKKYKVRKIGLFGSYAKGDQKRKSDIDLLVEFDMAAFDENFRGLFDIFMDLSSYLENLFGKKVDILTPVSVDSIRIKEVSEEIKRSVIYA
;
A
#
# COMPACT_ATOMS: atom_id res chain seq x y z
N MET A 1 25.57 5.59 0.53
CA MET A 1 24.97 6.11 1.76
C MET A 1 23.47 6.32 1.57
N SER A 2 22.69 5.74 2.44
CA SER A 2 21.24 5.83 2.29
C SER A 2 20.73 7.20 2.72
N LYS A 3 19.79 7.73 1.98
CA LYS A 3 19.10 8.95 2.36
C LYS A 3 18.08 8.62 3.45
N LYS A 4 18.02 9.44 4.47
CA LYS A 4 16.91 9.38 5.41
C LYS A 4 15.67 9.95 4.76
N ILE A 5 14.57 9.22 4.83
CA ILE A 5 13.29 9.70 4.36
C ILE A 5 12.66 10.54 5.47
N THR A 6 12.34 11.77 5.15
CA THR A 6 11.69 12.68 6.08
C THR A 6 10.20 12.69 5.80
N ARG A 7 9.38 12.34 6.81
CA ARG A 7 7.93 12.20 6.64
C ARG A 7 7.25 13.40 5.99
N ARG A 8 7.65 14.60 6.40
CA ARG A 8 7.03 15.85 5.91
C ARG A 8 7.41 16.17 4.48
N ASP A 9 8.47 15.54 3.97
CA ASP A 9 8.94 15.79 2.62
C ASP A 9 8.47 14.73 1.63
N LEU A 10 7.73 13.72 2.12
CA LEU A 10 7.24 12.65 1.25
C LEU A 10 6.17 13.16 0.29
N THR A 11 6.34 12.79 -0.98
CA THR A 11 5.35 13.02 -2.03
C THR A 11 4.86 11.68 -2.55
N GLY A 12 3.74 11.69 -3.27
CA GLY A 12 3.24 10.48 -3.90
C GLY A 12 4.24 9.86 -4.85
N LYS A 13 4.95 10.69 -5.62
CA LYS A 13 5.98 10.21 -6.53
C LYS A 13 7.11 9.50 -5.79
N GLU A 14 7.56 10.07 -4.67
CA GLU A 14 8.61 9.45 -3.87
C GLU A 14 8.19 8.12 -3.30
N ILE A 15 6.94 8.03 -2.82
CA ILE A 15 6.39 6.78 -2.31
C ILE A 15 6.40 5.71 -3.40
N LEU A 16 5.93 6.05 -4.60
CA LEU A 16 5.91 5.13 -5.73
C LEU A 16 7.31 4.69 -6.13
N ASP A 17 8.26 5.61 -6.16
CA ASP A 17 9.65 5.28 -6.49
C ASP A 17 10.26 4.34 -5.46
N ILE A 18 10.00 4.58 -4.17
CA ILE A 18 10.48 3.73 -3.08
C ILE A 18 9.86 2.33 -3.20
N LEU A 19 8.57 2.24 -3.49
CA LEU A 19 7.91 0.95 -3.66
C LEU A 19 8.52 0.17 -4.83
N ARG A 20 8.83 0.83 -5.93
CA ARG A 20 9.48 0.20 -7.08
C ARG A 20 10.87 -0.30 -6.75
N GLU A 21 11.62 0.47 -5.97
CA GLU A 21 12.96 0.08 -5.53
C GLU A 21 12.94 -1.14 -4.62
N HIS A 22 11.85 -1.34 -3.87
CA HIS A 22 11.70 -2.42 -2.92
C HIS A 22 10.85 -3.58 -3.47
N LYS A 23 10.75 -3.69 -4.77
CA LYS A 23 9.93 -4.70 -5.43
C LYS A 23 10.27 -6.12 -5.01
N ASP A 24 11.55 -6.44 -4.87
CA ASP A 24 11.97 -7.78 -4.47
C ASP A 24 11.58 -8.09 -3.03
N ALA A 25 11.70 -7.11 -2.14
CA ALA A 25 11.27 -7.28 -0.76
C ALA A 25 9.75 -7.49 -0.69
N LEU A 26 8.99 -6.75 -1.50
CA LEU A 26 7.54 -6.89 -1.53
C LEU A 26 7.11 -8.28 -2.00
N LYS A 27 7.84 -8.89 -2.93
CA LYS A 27 7.58 -10.27 -3.37
C LYS A 27 7.69 -11.27 -2.22
N LYS A 28 8.57 -11.02 -1.27
CA LYS A 28 8.71 -11.90 -0.09
C LYS A 28 7.46 -11.88 0.77
N TYR A 29 6.69 -10.79 0.72
CA TYR A 29 5.41 -10.66 1.40
C TYR A 29 4.22 -11.08 0.52
N LYS A 30 4.50 -11.79 -0.57
CA LYS A 30 3.48 -12.30 -1.49
C LYS A 30 2.68 -11.20 -2.18
N VAL A 31 3.27 -10.02 -2.33
CA VAL A 31 2.62 -8.91 -3.04
C VAL A 31 2.74 -9.14 -4.55
N ARG A 32 1.60 -9.18 -5.21
CA ARG A 32 1.52 -9.27 -6.66
C ARG A 32 1.48 -7.89 -7.29
N LYS A 33 0.74 -6.99 -6.67
CA LYS A 33 0.51 -5.64 -7.18
C LYS A 33 0.33 -4.68 -6.01
N ILE A 34 0.88 -3.49 -6.11
CA ILE A 34 0.74 -2.48 -5.07
C ILE A 34 0.56 -1.12 -5.74
N GLY A 35 -0.37 -0.35 -5.24
CA GLY A 35 -0.66 0.98 -5.75
C GLY A 35 -0.93 1.97 -4.65
N LEU A 36 -0.81 3.24 -4.98
CA LEU A 36 -1.05 4.37 -4.08
C LEU A 36 -2.39 5.00 -4.43
N PHE A 37 -3.20 5.27 -3.41
CA PHE A 37 -4.42 6.03 -3.60
C PHE A 37 -4.55 7.05 -2.47
N GLY A 38 -5.67 7.75 -2.42
CA GLY A 38 -5.94 8.73 -1.37
C GLY A 38 -5.16 10.03 -1.55
N SER A 39 -4.87 10.70 -0.43
CA SER A 39 -4.33 12.06 -0.47
C SER A 39 -2.95 12.13 -1.15
N TYR A 40 -2.09 11.17 -0.92
CA TYR A 40 -0.76 11.18 -1.55
C TYR A 40 -0.84 10.96 -3.05
N ALA A 41 -1.80 10.18 -3.53
CA ALA A 41 -1.99 9.98 -4.96
C ALA A 41 -2.53 11.25 -5.64
N LYS A 42 -3.36 12.00 -4.91
CA LYS A 42 -3.96 13.24 -5.42
C LYS A 42 -3.07 14.47 -5.26
N GLY A 43 -2.03 14.36 -4.44
CA GLY A 43 -1.14 15.48 -4.18
C GLY A 43 -1.68 16.48 -3.16
N ASP A 44 -2.72 16.12 -2.41
CA ASP A 44 -3.30 16.99 -1.38
C ASP A 44 -3.02 16.52 0.04
N GLN A 45 -1.97 15.72 0.20
CA GLN A 45 -1.56 15.21 1.51
C GLN A 45 -1.14 16.33 2.45
N LYS A 46 -1.39 16.10 3.73
CA LYS A 46 -0.98 16.97 4.82
C LYS A 46 0.01 16.22 5.70
N ARG A 47 0.65 16.95 6.61
CA ARG A 47 1.65 16.37 7.51
C ARG A 47 1.13 15.12 8.25
N LYS A 48 -0.15 15.11 8.63
CA LYS A 48 -0.76 14.00 9.37
C LYS A 48 -1.44 12.97 8.49
N SER A 49 -1.39 13.12 7.17
CA SER A 49 -2.01 12.17 6.27
C SER A 49 -1.36 10.81 6.38
N ASP A 50 -2.18 9.76 6.41
CA ASP A 50 -1.70 8.39 6.33
C ASP A 50 -1.43 8.04 4.87
N ILE A 51 -0.55 7.06 4.66
CA ILE A 51 -0.29 6.56 3.31
C ILE A 51 -1.31 5.46 3.02
N ASP A 52 -2.09 5.63 1.97
CA ASP A 52 -3.13 4.67 1.57
C ASP A 52 -2.64 3.82 0.42
N LEU A 53 -2.53 2.52 0.63
CA LEU A 53 -2.03 1.57 -0.37
C LEU A 53 -3.08 0.51 -0.68
N LEU A 54 -3.22 0.20 -1.96
CA LEU A 54 -4.03 -0.92 -2.43
C LEU A 54 -3.07 -2.05 -2.78
N VAL A 55 -3.20 -3.17 -2.07
CA VAL A 55 -2.30 -4.32 -2.23
C VAL A 55 -3.09 -5.51 -2.73
N GLU A 56 -2.63 -6.09 -3.83
CA GLU A 56 -3.14 -7.34 -4.33
C GLU A 56 -2.10 -8.42 -4.03
N PHE A 57 -2.48 -9.40 -3.21
CA PHE A 57 -1.60 -10.50 -2.88
C PHE A 57 -1.68 -11.60 -3.93
N ASP A 58 -0.59 -12.32 -4.10
CA ASP A 58 -0.57 -13.52 -4.94
C ASP A 58 -1.28 -14.64 -4.17
N MET A 59 -2.56 -14.80 -4.41
CA MET A 59 -3.38 -15.76 -3.68
C MET A 59 -2.97 -17.21 -3.96
N ALA A 60 -2.32 -17.45 -5.09
CA ALA A 60 -1.79 -18.79 -5.40
C ALA A 60 -0.61 -19.17 -4.49
N ALA A 61 -0.01 -18.21 -3.79
CA ALA A 61 1.06 -18.49 -2.83
C ALA A 61 0.54 -19.02 -1.50
N PHE A 62 -0.77 -19.05 -1.30
CA PHE A 62 -1.42 -19.53 -0.07
C PHE A 62 -2.21 -20.81 -0.36
N ASP A 63 -2.45 -21.62 0.68
CA ASP A 63 -3.27 -22.81 0.55
C ASP A 63 -4.77 -22.45 0.45
N GLU A 64 -5.63 -23.45 0.30
CA GLU A 64 -7.08 -23.26 0.18
C GLU A 64 -7.69 -22.50 1.36
N ASN A 65 -7.10 -22.61 2.53
CA ASN A 65 -7.59 -21.97 3.74
C ASN A 65 -6.92 -20.62 3.98
N PHE A 66 -6.07 -20.17 3.06
CA PHE A 66 -5.35 -18.91 3.15
C PHE A 66 -4.57 -18.75 4.45
N ARG A 67 -3.96 -19.84 4.90
CA ARG A 67 -3.13 -19.81 6.11
C ARG A 67 -1.97 -18.86 5.94
N GLY A 68 -1.72 -18.11 7.00
CA GLY A 68 -0.62 -17.16 6.99
C GLY A 68 -0.92 -15.85 6.31
N LEU A 69 -2.09 -15.71 5.66
CA LEU A 69 -2.43 -14.46 4.97
C LEU A 69 -2.48 -13.30 5.96
N PHE A 70 -3.10 -13.50 7.13
CA PHE A 70 -3.19 -12.46 8.14
C PHE A 70 -1.79 -12.08 8.65
N ASP A 71 -0.94 -13.07 8.92
CA ASP A 71 0.43 -12.81 9.39
C ASP A 71 1.23 -12.05 8.34
N ILE A 72 1.14 -12.44 7.08
CA ILE A 72 1.81 -11.76 5.97
C ILE A 72 1.31 -10.31 5.86
N PHE A 73 0.00 -10.13 5.99
CA PHE A 73 -0.61 -8.79 5.95
C PHE A 73 -0.03 -7.90 7.05
N MET A 74 0.02 -8.42 8.27
CA MET A 74 0.54 -7.66 9.41
C MET A 74 2.03 -7.38 9.27
N ASP A 75 2.79 -8.35 8.78
CA ASP A 75 4.23 -8.18 8.56
C ASP A 75 4.48 -7.14 7.47
N LEU A 76 3.72 -7.17 6.40
CA LEU A 76 3.82 -6.19 5.33
C LEU A 76 3.50 -4.79 5.84
N SER A 77 2.45 -4.66 6.63
CA SER A 77 2.06 -3.37 7.22
C SER A 77 3.21 -2.80 8.05
N SER A 78 3.81 -3.62 8.92
CA SER A 78 4.94 -3.21 9.75
C SER A 78 6.15 -2.82 8.90
N TYR A 79 6.45 -3.60 7.88
CA TYR A 79 7.55 -3.32 6.98
C TYR A 79 7.39 -1.96 6.30
N LEU A 80 6.20 -1.69 5.78
CA LEU A 80 5.92 -0.44 5.08
C LEU A 80 5.92 0.75 6.02
N GLU A 81 5.38 0.59 7.22
CA GLU A 81 5.39 1.67 8.21
C GLU A 81 6.81 2.02 8.63
N ASN A 82 7.66 1.02 8.80
CA ASN A 82 9.07 1.26 9.09
C ASN A 82 9.79 1.92 7.91
N LEU A 83 9.46 1.49 6.70
CA LEU A 83 10.08 2.02 5.49
C LEU A 83 9.77 3.51 5.29
N PHE A 84 8.52 3.89 5.49
CA PHE A 84 8.09 5.28 5.26
C PHE A 84 8.11 6.15 6.52
N GLY A 85 8.24 5.54 7.69
CA GLY A 85 8.19 6.29 8.94
C GLY A 85 6.83 6.93 9.21
N LYS A 86 5.76 6.37 8.66
CA LYS A 86 4.39 6.85 8.81
C LYS A 86 3.43 5.68 8.90
N LYS A 87 2.23 5.98 9.40
CA LYS A 87 1.15 5.00 9.38
C LYS A 87 0.73 4.71 7.94
N VAL A 88 0.54 3.45 7.64
CA VAL A 88 0.13 2.97 6.33
C VAL A 88 -1.19 2.22 6.48
N ASP A 89 -2.18 2.63 5.69
CA ASP A 89 -3.46 1.93 5.61
C ASP A 89 -3.44 1.05 4.34
N ILE A 90 -3.62 -0.24 4.53
CA ILE A 90 -3.60 -1.19 3.42
C ILE A 90 -5.01 -1.69 3.16
N LEU A 91 -5.46 -1.53 1.92
CA LEU A 91 -6.69 -2.14 1.44
C LEU A 91 -6.34 -3.18 0.38
N THR A 92 -7.18 -4.20 0.28
CA THR A 92 -7.10 -5.20 -0.80
C THR A 92 -8.27 -4.97 -1.76
N PRO A 93 -8.24 -5.54 -2.97
CA PRO A 93 -9.38 -5.43 -3.88
C PRO A 93 -10.69 -5.90 -3.24
N VAL A 94 -10.65 -6.96 -2.44
CA VAL A 94 -11.84 -7.44 -1.72
C VAL A 94 -12.34 -6.40 -0.73
N SER A 95 -11.42 -5.76 0.01
CA SER A 95 -11.78 -4.71 0.95
C SER A 95 -12.45 -3.54 0.26
N VAL A 96 -11.92 -3.13 -0.89
CA VAL A 96 -12.49 -2.02 -1.67
C VAL A 96 -13.88 -2.38 -2.16
N ASP A 97 -14.05 -3.59 -2.68
CA ASP A 97 -15.35 -4.05 -3.17
C ASP A 97 -16.39 -4.15 -2.05
N SER A 98 -15.95 -4.27 -0.80
CA SER A 98 -16.83 -4.37 0.36
C SER A 98 -17.27 -3.00 0.89
N ILE A 99 -16.76 -1.91 0.34
CA ILE A 99 -17.15 -0.56 0.76
C ILE A 99 -18.61 -0.31 0.34
N ARG A 100 -19.44 0.03 1.33
CA ARG A 100 -20.88 0.22 1.11
C ARG A 100 -21.21 1.37 0.17
N ILE A 101 -20.44 2.45 0.27
CA ILE A 101 -20.69 3.63 -0.58
C ILE A 101 -19.98 3.40 -1.91
N LYS A 102 -20.75 3.11 -2.92
CA LYS A 102 -20.24 2.75 -4.24
C LYS A 102 -19.34 3.82 -4.84
N GLU A 103 -19.66 5.08 -4.65
CA GLU A 103 -18.85 6.19 -5.15
C GLU A 103 -17.46 6.19 -4.56
N VAL A 104 -17.32 5.83 -3.28
CA VAL A 104 -16.01 5.77 -2.63
C VAL A 104 -15.19 4.60 -3.21
N SER A 105 -15.82 3.44 -3.36
CA SER A 105 -15.16 2.27 -3.95
C SER A 105 -14.67 2.57 -5.36
N GLU A 106 -15.50 3.16 -6.19
CA GLU A 106 -15.17 3.50 -7.57
C GLU A 106 -14.07 4.57 -7.63
N GLU A 107 -14.11 5.55 -6.72
CA GLU A 107 -13.08 6.58 -6.66
C GLU A 107 -11.72 5.97 -6.34
N ILE A 108 -11.65 5.05 -5.41
CA ILE A 108 -10.41 4.37 -5.07
C ILE A 108 -9.87 3.62 -6.28
N LYS A 109 -10.71 2.84 -6.95
CA LYS A 109 -10.31 2.06 -8.12
C LYS A 109 -9.83 2.93 -9.26
N ARG A 110 -10.44 4.09 -9.43
CA ARG A 110 -10.12 5.00 -10.52
C ARG A 110 -8.85 5.81 -10.25
N SER A 111 -8.59 6.15 -8.98
CA SER A 111 -7.50 7.05 -8.61
C SER A 111 -6.20 6.33 -8.26
N VAL A 112 -6.21 5.00 -8.13
CA VAL A 112 -5.01 4.27 -7.71
C VAL A 112 -3.94 4.34 -8.79
N ILE A 113 -2.70 4.59 -8.34
CA ILE A 113 -1.52 4.62 -9.20
C ILE A 113 -0.63 3.46 -8.80
N TYR A 114 -0.44 2.50 -9.69
CA TYR A 114 0.36 1.32 -9.39
C TYR A 114 1.86 1.58 -9.51
N ALA A 115 2.58 1.01 -8.58
CA ALA A 115 4.03 1.08 -8.59
C ALA A 115 4.66 0.11 -9.60
#